data_aabda930b97e99f56ba4358a0d8a0de5
#
_entry.id   aabda930b97e99f56ba4358a0d8a0de5
#
_cell.length_a   1.000
_cell.length_b   1.000
_cell.length_c   1.000
_cell.angle_alpha   90.00
_cell.angle_beta   90.00
_cell.angle_gamma   90.00
#
_symmetry.space_group_name_H-M   'P 1'
#
loop_
_entity.id
_entity.type
_entity.pdbx_description
1 polymer ?
#
loop_
_entity_poly.entity_id
_entity_poly.type
_entity_poly.pdbx_seq_one_letter_code
_entity_poly.pdbx_strand_id
1 'polypeptide(L)'
;MFSNSNGGVQPSLSMACCKIQDAGADALELNIFLNPMDIIKQDYEKIAIKIIKKVLKAVSIPISIKLSDCYTNLSRTIIEISNTGIAGLVLFNKFYSPDIDIYNLNIVSGRMHSCENEYVKPLRWIALLAENVKCSLAASTGIHNGNTVVKQILAGADAVQVVSALYLNGKNHIAQMLGEIEKWMFEKGIFSVEQFKGKAGYRNNTNPAVYERIQFMKHYGRIV
;
A
#
# COMPACT_ATOMS: atom_id res chain seq x y z
N MET A 1 -12.55 10.04 -3.59
CA MET A 1 -12.28 10.97 -2.48
C MET A 1 -13.60 11.63 -2.09
N PHE A 2 -14.23 11.18 -1.01
CA PHE A 2 -15.52 11.71 -0.57
C PHE A 2 -15.30 12.52 0.69
N SER A 3 -14.99 13.82 0.52
CA SER A 3 -15.00 14.77 1.63
C SER A 3 -16.42 15.31 1.84
N ASN A 4 -16.91 15.24 3.06
CA ASN A 4 -18.17 15.79 3.47
C ASN A 4 -18.03 17.30 3.70
N SER A 5 -18.33 18.11 2.69
CA SER A 5 -18.62 19.53 2.89
C SER A 5 -19.58 20.00 1.80
N ASN A 6 -20.78 20.22 2.20
CA ASN A 6 -21.92 20.94 1.62
C ASN A 6 -23.18 20.07 1.42
N GLY A 7 -24.19 20.37 2.15
CA GLY A 7 -25.63 20.16 2.18
C GLY A 7 -26.41 19.49 1.03
N GLY A 8 -25.79 18.71 0.17
CA GLY A 8 -26.46 17.86 -0.82
C GLY A 8 -26.46 16.41 -0.33
N VAL A 9 -27.54 15.67 -0.54
CA VAL A 9 -27.65 14.24 -0.27
C VAL A 9 -26.63 13.50 -1.16
N GLN A 10 -25.37 13.38 -0.68
CA GLN A 10 -24.42 12.51 -1.35
C GLN A 10 -24.81 11.05 -1.07
N PRO A 11 -24.80 10.18 -2.09
CA PRO A 11 -25.03 8.76 -1.89
C PRO A 11 -24.04 8.24 -0.83
N SER A 12 -24.55 7.42 0.11
CA SER A 12 -23.65 6.79 1.09
C SER A 12 -22.58 6.03 0.34
N LEU A 13 -21.37 5.91 0.91
CA LEU A 13 -20.27 5.16 0.30
C LEU A 13 -20.72 3.76 -0.16
N SER A 14 -21.55 3.08 0.63
CA SER A 14 -22.14 1.78 0.28
C SER A 14 -22.99 1.84 -0.98
N MET A 15 -23.81 2.87 -1.16
CA MET A 15 -24.62 3.04 -2.38
C MET A 15 -23.74 3.29 -3.61
N ALA A 16 -22.64 4.04 -3.48
CA ALA A 16 -21.68 4.23 -4.56
C ALA A 16 -21.03 2.91 -4.94
N CYS A 17 -20.63 2.08 -3.94
CA CYS A 17 -20.06 0.75 -4.18
C CYS A 17 -21.04 -0.20 -4.88
N CYS A 18 -22.33 -0.20 -4.49
CA CYS A 18 -23.36 -0.97 -5.20
C CYS A 18 -23.47 -0.56 -6.67
N LYS A 19 -23.52 0.73 -6.97
CA LYS A 19 -23.57 1.21 -8.35
C LYS A 19 -22.36 0.80 -9.19
N ILE A 20 -21.18 0.75 -8.59
CA ILE A 20 -19.95 0.29 -9.27
C ILE A 20 -20.06 -1.21 -9.56
N GLN A 21 -20.53 -2.01 -8.61
CA GLN A 21 -20.81 -3.43 -8.82
C GLN A 21 -21.85 -3.65 -9.92
N ASP A 22 -22.96 -2.92 -9.88
CA ASP A 22 -24.05 -3.01 -10.86
C ASP A 22 -23.59 -2.62 -12.28
N ALA A 23 -22.56 -1.77 -12.36
CA ALA A 23 -21.91 -1.41 -13.62
C ALA A 23 -20.97 -2.49 -14.15
N GLY A 24 -20.83 -3.63 -13.45
CA GLY A 24 -20.03 -4.79 -13.90
C GLY A 24 -18.58 -4.83 -13.44
N ALA A 25 -18.24 -4.16 -12.33
CA ALA A 25 -16.90 -4.27 -11.75
C ALA A 25 -16.70 -5.66 -11.14
N ASP A 26 -15.53 -6.27 -11.38
CA ASP A 26 -15.14 -7.58 -10.83
C ASP A 26 -14.62 -7.49 -9.38
N ALA A 27 -14.08 -6.35 -8.98
CA ALA A 27 -13.57 -6.10 -7.64
C ALA A 27 -13.59 -4.59 -7.33
N LEU A 28 -13.45 -4.24 -6.06
CA LEU A 28 -13.45 -2.86 -5.60
C LEU A 28 -12.23 -2.58 -4.71
N GLU A 29 -11.49 -1.51 -4.99
CA GLU A 29 -10.50 -0.98 -4.08
C GLU A 29 -11.05 0.26 -3.37
N LEU A 30 -11.12 0.21 -2.04
CA LEU A 30 -11.46 1.36 -1.22
C LEU A 30 -10.20 2.05 -0.73
N ASN A 31 -10.06 3.32 -1.07
CA ASN A 31 -9.03 4.18 -0.51
C ASN A 31 -9.60 4.90 0.72
N ILE A 32 -9.25 4.41 1.91
CA ILE A 32 -9.71 5.02 3.16
C ILE A 32 -8.73 6.11 3.55
N PHE A 33 -9.23 7.34 3.44
CA PHE A 33 -8.55 8.54 3.91
C PHE A 33 -9.43 9.20 4.97
N LEU A 34 -8.89 9.40 6.15
CA LEU A 34 -9.54 10.09 7.26
C LEU A 34 -8.77 11.40 7.49
N ASN A 35 -9.50 12.51 7.62
CA ASN A 35 -8.89 13.81 7.80
C ASN A 35 -8.19 13.88 9.18
N PRO A 36 -6.88 14.14 9.26
CA PRO A 36 -6.16 14.20 10.53
C PRO A 36 -6.74 15.19 11.54
N MET A 37 -7.39 16.26 11.08
CA MET A 37 -7.97 17.28 11.96
C MET A 37 -9.31 16.84 12.59
N ASP A 38 -9.97 15.83 12.02
CA ASP A 38 -11.21 15.28 12.57
C ASP A 38 -10.98 14.29 13.72
N ILE A 39 -9.71 13.89 13.95
CA ILE A 39 -9.29 12.87 14.92
C ILE A 39 -9.48 13.29 16.36
N ILE A 40 -9.45 14.56 16.66
CA ILE A 40 -9.44 15.05 18.05
C ILE A 40 -10.61 14.48 18.87
N LYS A 41 -11.63 13.90 18.23
CA LYS A 41 -12.86 13.38 18.86
C LYS A 41 -13.18 11.92 18.55
N GLN A 42 -12.43 11.21 17.72
CA GLN A 42 -12.84 9.89 17.21
C GLN A 42 -11.68 8.90 17.08
N ASP A 43 -11.99 7.62 17.33
CA ASP A 43 -11.07 6.50 17.14
C ASP A 43 -11.02 6.11 15.65
N TYR A 44 -9.92 6.43 15.01
CA TYR A 44 -9.71 6.23 13.56
C TYR A 44 -9.83 4.78 13.13
N GLU A 45 -9.21 3.91 13.91
CA GLU A 45 -9.17 2.49 13.65
C GLU A 45 -10.58 1.92 13.65
N LYS A 46 -11.38 2.29 14.62
CA LYS A 46 -12.79 1.84 14.71
C LYS A 46 -13.65 2.38 13.58
N ILE A 47 -13.42 3.64 13.16
CA ILE A 47 -14.15 4.22 12.04
C ILE A 47 -13.83 3.49 10.75
N ALA A 48 -12.55 3.25 10.45
CA ALA A 48 -12.13 2.51 9.27
C ALA A 48 -12.78 1.12 9.22
N ILE A 49 -12.72 0.36 10.32
CA ILE A 49 -13.33 -0.97 10.42
C ILE A 49 -14.86 -0.90 10.24
N LYS A 50 -15.52 0.12 10.81
CA LYS A 50 -16.97 0.31 10.64
C LYS A 50 -17.35 0.57 9.18
N ILE A 51 -16.58 1.41 8.49
CA ILE A 51 -16.77 1.70 7.06
C ILE A 51 -16.61 0.41 6.25
N ILE A 52 -15.52 -0.33 6.45
CA ILE A 52 -15.23 -1.58 5.76
C ILE A 52 -16.37 -2.58 5.95
N LYS A 53 -16.79 -2.83 7.18
CA LYS A 53 -17.90 -3.76 7.48
C LYS A 53 -19.21 -3.34 6.85
N LYS A 54 -19.46 -2.03 6.72
CA LYS A 54 -20.66 -1.52 6.07
C LYS A 54 -20.64 -1.78 4.56
N VAL A 55 -19.49 -1.61 3.90
CA VAL A 55 -19.35 -1.86 2.47
C VAL A 55 -19.39 -3.37 2.18
N LEU A 56 -18.68 -4.20 2.96
CA LEU A 56 -18.73 -5.66 2.84
C LEU A 56 -20.14 -6.26 2.93
N LYS A 57 -21.06 -5.60 3.65
CA LYS A 57 -22.45 -6.02 3.71
C LYS A 57 -23.29 -5.57 2.50
N ALA A 58 -22.82 -4.57 1.76
CA ALA A 58 -23.57 -3.96 0.68
C ALA A 58 -23.23 -4.53 -0.70
N VAL A 59 -22.05 -5.10 -0.89
CA VAL A 59 -21.60 -5.66 -2.18
C VAL A 59 -21.16 -7.10 -2.03
N SER A 60 -21.20 -7.87 -3.13
CA SER A 60 -20.78 -9.27 -3.19
C SER A 60 -19.42 -9.46 -3.88
N ILE A 61 -18.93 -8.46 -4.60
CA ILE A 61 -17.62 -8.51 -5.26
C ILE A 61 -16.48 -8.36 -4.24
N PRO A 62 -15.30 -8.93 -4.51
CA PRO A 62 -14.13 -8.80 -3.66
C PRO A 62 -13.75 -7.34 -3.38
N ILE A 63 -13.37 -7.05 -2.14
CA ILE A 63 -12.95 -5.71 -1.72
C ILE A 63 -11.51 -5.76 -1.27
N SER A 64 -10.68 -4.86 -1.81
CA SER A 64 -9.38 -4.51 -1.26
C SER A 64 -9.43 -3.14 -0.58
N ILE A 65 -8.57 -2.95 0.41
CA ILE A 65 -8.47 -1.69 1.16
C ILE A 65 -7.07 -1.12 0.99
N LYS A 66 -6.99 0.10 0.47
CA LYS A 66 -5.74 0.86 0.40
C LYS A 66 -5.64 1.76 1.62
N LEU A 67 -4.59 1.55 2.40
CA LEU A 67 -4.38 2.23 3.67
C LEU A 67 -3.33 3.33 3.57
N SER A 68 -3.44 4.27 4.49
CA SER A 68 -2.33 5.13 4.86
C SER A 68 -1.45 4.44 5.91
N ASP A 69 -0.30 5.03 6.20
CA ASP A 69 0.57 4.59 7.30
C ASP A 69 0.36 5.40 8.60
N CYS A 70 -0.69 6.23 8.64
CA CYS A 70 -0.98 7.16 9.73
C CYS A 70 -1.93 6.57 10.77
N TYR A 71 -1.63 5.40 11.31
CA TYR A 71 -2.38 4.79 12.41
C TYR A 71 -1.52 4.73 13.67
N THR A 72 -2.15 4.82 14.84
CA THR A 72 -1.45 4.80 16.15
C THR A 72 -0.72 3.48 16.36
N ASN A 73 -1.37 2.35 16.05
CA ASN A 73 -0.75 1.02 16.04
C ASN A 73 -1.00 0.36 14.68
N LEU A 74 -0.16 0.68 13.72
CA LEU A 74 -0.34 0.27 12.33
C LEU A 74 -0.39 -1.26 12.16
N SER A 75 0.48 -2.02 12.83
CA SER A 75 0.48 -3.49 12.73
C SER A 75 -0.81 -4.10 13.23
N ARG A 76 -1.28 -3.68 14.39
CA ARG A 76 -2.55 -4.14 14.96
C ARG A 76 -3.71 -3.79 14.05
N THR A 77 -3.78 -2.55 13.57
CA THR A 77 -4.85 -2.08 12.68
C THR A 77 -4.89 -2.89 11.38
N ILE A 78 -3.75 -3.15 10.74
CA ILE A 78 -3.66 -3.96 9.53
C ILE A 78 -4.18 -5.38 9.79
N ILE A 79 -3.76 -6.02 10.88
CA ILE A 79 -4.23 -7.37 11.25
C ILE A 79 -5.74 -7.37 11.53
N GLU A 80 -6.25 -6.41 12.29
CA GLU A 80 -7.69 -6.30 12.58
C GLU A 80 -8.52 -6.09 11.30
N ILE A 81 -8.06 -5.25 10.38
CA ILE A 81 -8.71 -5.04 9.09
C ILE A 81 -8.68 -6.31 8.25
N SER A 82 -7.56 -7.03 8.19
CA SER A 82 -7.46 -8.30 7.45
C SER A 82 -8.44 -9.38 7.95
N ASN A 83 -8.83 -9.31 9.21
CA ASN A 83 -9.81 -10.22 9.82
C ASN A 83 -11.27 -9.83 9.52
N THR A 84 -11.54 -8.75 8.80
CA THR A 84 -12.92 -8.31 8.49
C THR A 84 -13.57 -9.09 7.35
N GLY A 85 -12.80 -9.88 6.59
CA GLY A 85 -13.27 -10.63 5.41
C GLY A 85 -12.99 -9.92 4.08
N ILE A 86 -12.13 -8.91 4.05
CA ILE A 86 -11.64 -8.29 2.80
C ILE A 86 -10.75 -9.24 2.01
N ALA A 87 -10.70 -9.07 0.70
CA ALA A 87 -9.88 -9.87 -0.20
C ALA A 87 -8.39 -9.43 -0.20
N GLY A 88 -8.12 -8.15 0.03
CA GLY A 88 -6.74 -7.66 -0.02
C GLY A 88 -6.51 -6.35 0.72
N LEU A 89 -5.23 -6.09 1.02
CA LEU A 89 -4.72 -4.84 1.56
C LEU A 89 -3.66 -4.27 0.64
N VAL A 90 -3.71 -2.97 0.39
CA VAL A 90 -2.68 -2.25 -0.37
C VAL A 90 -1.92 -1.33 0.57
N LEU A 91 -0.62 -1.54 0.66
CA LEU A 91 0.30 -0.79 1.51
C LEU A 91 1.33 -0.04 0.63
N PHE A 92 1.36 1.27 0.56
CA PHE A 92 0.49 2.28 1.18
C PHE A 92 0.00 3.28 0.14
N ASN A 93 -1.00 4.08 0.52
CA ASN A 93 -1.37 5.25 -0.27
C ASN A 93 -0.22 6.27 -0.24
N LYS A 94 0.03 6.93 -1.39
CA LYS A 94 0.92 8.10 -1.41
C LYS A 94 0.14 9.33 -0.97
N PHE A 95 0.61 9.96 0.12
CA PHE A 95 0.05 11.22 0.55
C PHE A 95 0.47 12.37 -0.35
N TYR A 96 -0.45 13.30 -0.54
CA TYR A 96 -0.13 14.63 -0.97
C TYR A 96 0.72 15.29 0.11
N SER A 97 1.86 15.82 -0.29
CA SER A 97 2.74 16.60 0.58
C SER A 97 2.76 18.03 0.04
N PRO A 98 2.18 19.00 0.77
CA PRO A 98 2.34 20.41 0.43
C PRO A 98 3.80 20.82 0.62
N ASP A 99 4.23 21.81 -0.15
CA ASP A 99 5.52 22.50 0.02
C ASP A 99 5.27 24.00 0.21
N ILE A 100 6.26 24.73 0.63
CA ILE A 100 6.16 26.17 0.88
C ILE A 100 7.15 26.91 -0.03
N ASP A 101 6.60 27.77 -0.88
CA ASP A 101 7.40 28.76 -1.60
C ASP A 101 7.79 29.89 -0.62
N ILE A 102 9.05 29.87 -0.22
CA ILE A 102 9.58 30.82 0.77
C ILE A 102 9.73 32.24 0.21
N TYR A 103 9.70 32.42 -1.10
CA TYR A 103 9.83 33.73 -1.72
C TYR A 103 8.47 34.43 -1.85
N ASN A 104 7.43 33.67 -2.19
CA ASN A 104 6.07 34.18 -2.34
C ASN A 104 5.20 33.94 -1.11
N LEU A 105 5.72 33.27 -0.06
CA LEU A 105 5.03 32.94 1.20
C LEU A 105 3.70 32.24 0.99
N ASN A 106 3.63 31.34 0.01
CA ASN A 106 2.42 30.59 -0.30
C ASN A 106 2.66 29.06 -0.27
N ILE A 107 1.58 28.31 -0.16
CA ILE A 107 1.60 26.85 -0.25
C ILE A 107 1.58 26.45 -1.70
N VAL A 108 2.52 25.61 -2.09
CA VAL A 108 2.62 25.02 -3.42
C VAL A 108 2.47 23.50 -3.35
N SER A 109 2.18 22.88 -4.48
CA SER A 109 2.12 21.42 -4.56
C SER A 109 3.53 20.85 -4.45
N GLY A 110 3.74 19.97 -3.49
CA GLY A 110 4.93 19.14 -3.44
C GLY A 110 4.95 18.09 -4.56
N ARG A 111 5.84 17.13 -4.45
CA ARG A 111 6.04 16.11 -5.48
C ARG A 111 4.82 15.19 -5.62
N MET A 112 4.19 15.19 -6.80
CA MET A 112 3.03 14.34 -7.12
C MET A 112 3.43 12.87 -7.31
N HIS A 113 4.53 12.61 -8.03
CA HIS A 113 4.99 11.26 -8.30
C HIS A 113 5.84 10.71 -7.15
N SER A 114 5.75 9.41 -6.92
CA SER A 114 6.62 8.74 -5.95
C SER A 114 8.07 8.74 -6.43
N CYS A 115 9.01 8.75 -5.47
CA CYS A 115 10.42 8.51 -5.73
C CYS A 115 10.74 7.02 -5.62
N GLU A 116 11.82 6.59 -6.28
CA GLU A 116 12.27 5.20 -6.24
C GLU A 116 12.58 4.69 -4.81
N ASN A 117 13.00 5.57 -3.90
CA ASN A 117 13.31 5.18 -2.52
C ASN A 117 12.08 5.02 -1.62
N GLU A 118 10.90 5.43 -2.05
CA GLU A 118 9.69 5.34 -1.23
C GLU A 118 9.19 3.88 -1.06
N TYR A 119 9.68 2.94 -1.88
CA TYR A 119 9.35 1.51 -1.76
C TYR A 119 9.80 0.87 -0.44
N VAL A 120 10.75 1.46 0.26
CA VAL A 120 11.35 0.89 1.49
C VAL A 120 10.31 0.77 2.61
N LYS A 121 9.38 1.72 2.70
CA LYS A 121 8.31 1.69 3.71
C LYS A 121 7.35 0.51 3.49
N PRO A 122 6.68 0.35 2.33
CA PRO A 122 5.85 -0.82 2.07
C PRO A 122 6.63 -2.13 2.18
N LEU A 123 7.86 -2.19 1.70
CA LEU A 123 8.73 -3.36 1.81
C LEU A 123 8.83 -3.87 3.26
N ARG A 124 9.17 -2.97 4.18
CA ARG A 124 9.30 -3.31 5.60
C ARG A 124 8.00 -3.84 6.19
N TRP A 125 6.87 -3.18 5.92
CA TRP A 125 5.59 -3.56 6.50
C TRP A 125 5.02 -4.85 5.90
N ILE A 126 5.23 -5.09 4.61
CA ILE A 126 4.88 -6.35 3.97
C ILE A 126 5.70 -7.49 4.57
N ALA A 127 7.03 -7.33 4.70
CA ALA A 127 7.88 -8.35 5.30
C ALA A 127 7.45 -8.71 6.73
N LEU A 128 7.04 -7.72 7.53
CA LEU A 128 6.58 -7.94 8.91
C LEU A 128 5.21 -8.63 8.99
N LEU A 129 4.31 -8.39 8.04
CA LEU A 129 2.90 -8.69 8.19
C LEU A 129 2.39 -9.80 7.26
N ALA A 130 3.11 -10.17 6.21
CA ALA A 130 2.64 -11.10 5.19
C ALA A 130 2.10 -12.42 5.75
N GLU A 131 2.72 -12.93 6.81
CA GLU A 131 2.30 -14.19 7.44
C GLU A 131 1.28 -14.02 8.59
N ASN A 132 0.93 -12.78 8.92
CA ASN A 132 0.01 -12.49 10.04
C ASN A 132 -1.37 -11.98 9.56
N VAL A 133 -1.50 -11.64 8.28
CA VAL A 133 -2.77 -11.19 7.69
C VAL A 133 -3.52 -12.34 7.02
N LYS A 134 -4.84 -12.23 6.92
CA LYS A 134 -5.72 -13.25 6.34
C LYS A 134 -6.23 -12.89 4.93
N CYS A 135 -5.60 -11.94 4.29
CA CYS A 135 -5.94 -11.49 2.94
C CYS A 135 -4.67 -11.25 2.13
N SER A 136 -4.78 -11.12 0.83
CA SER A 136 -3.64 -10.78 -0.02
C SER A 136 -3.05 -9.41 0.31
N LEU A 137 -1.73 -9.27 0.16
CA LEU A 137 -1.01 -8.01 0.32
C LEU A 137 -0.50 -7.48 -1.02
N ALA A 138 -0.79 -6.23 -1.31
CA ALA A 138 -0.21 -5.53 -2.45
C ALA A 138 0.69 -4.37 -1.97
N ALA A 139 1.87 -4.26 -2.59
CA ALA A 139 2.76 -3.13 -2.38
C ALA A 139 2.36 -1.97 -3.29
N SER A 140 2.39 -0.76 -2.76
CA SER A 140 2.17 0.46 -3.55
C SER A 140 3.12 1.56 -3.10
N THR A 141 3.44 2.49 -4.01
CA THR A 141 4.34 3.63 -3.82
C THR A 141 5.83 3.26 -3.94
N GLY A 142 6.55 4.00 -4.77
CA GLY A 142 7.99 3.86 -4.97
C GLY A 142 8.43 2.70 -5.87
N ILE A 143 7.51 2.05 -6.58
CA ILE A 143 7.81 0.93 -7.46
C ILE A 143 8.02 1.46 -8.88
N HIS A 144 9.29 1.51 -9.32
CA HIS A 144 9.69 2.12 -10.57
C HIS A 144 10.40 1.18 -11.54
N ASN A 145 10.84 0.00 -11.13
CA ASN A 145 11.56 -0.98 -11.94
C ASN A 145 11.29 -2.41 -11.46
N GLY A 146 11.67 -3.42 -12.27
CA GLY A 146 11.46 -4.83 -11.98
C GLY A 146 12.19 -5.30 -10.72
N ASN A 147 13.38 -4.76 -10.44
CA ASN A 147 14.11 -5.10 -9.21
C ASN A 147 13.32 -4.73 -7.95
N THR A 148 12.63 -3.60 -7.97
CA THR A 148 11.77 -3.18 -6.86
C THR A 148 10.56 -4.10 -6.71
N VAL A 149 9.98 -4.56 -7.82
CA VAL A 149 8.91 -5.58 -7.80
C VAL A 149 9.40 -6.87 -7.15
N VAL A 150 10.56 -7.39 -7.58
CA VAL A 150 11.17 -8.59 -6.99
C VAL A 150 11.36 -8.45 -5.49
N LYS A 151 11.85 -7.30 -5.02
CA LYS A 151 12.03 -7.05 -3.57
C LYS A 151 10.70 -7.14 -2.80
N GLN A 152 9.62 -6.57 -3.34
CA GLN A 152 8.30 -6.61 -2.68
C GLN A 152 7.75 -8.03 -2.61
N ILE A 153 7.90 -8.82 -3.68
CA ILE A 153 7.46 -10.22 -3.71
C ILE A 153 8.33 -11.08 -2.76
N LEU A 154 9.64 -10.89 -2.74
CA LEU A 154 10.54 -11.53 -1.76
C LEU A 154 10.14 -11.22 -0.31
N ALA A 155 9.63 -10.02 -0.04
CA ALA A 155 9.10 -9.63 1.27
C ALA A 155 7.78 -10.32 1.62
N GLY A 156 7.02 -10.80 0.62
CA GLY A 156 5.75 -11.49 0.80
C GLY A 156 4.53 -10.81 0.16
N ALA A 157 4.73 -9.80 -0.71
CA ALA A 157 3.64 -9.22 -1.47
C ALA A 157 3.08 -10.24 -2.48
N ASP A 158 1.75 -10.25 -2.63
CA ASP A 158 1.03 -11.00 -3.65
C ASP A 158 0.99 -10.24 -4.98
N ALA A 159 0.97 -8.91 -4.90
CA ALA A 159 0.89 -8.01 -6.05
C ALA A 159 1.63 -6.70 -5.79
N VAL A 160 1.84 -5.94 -6.87
CA VAL A 160 2.38 -4.58 -6.79
C VAL A 160 1.54 -3.62 -7.63
N GLN A 161 1.40 -2.39 -7.17
CA GLN A 161 0.75 -1.32 -7.91
C GLN A 161 1.79 -0.33 -8.43
N VAL A 162 1.77 -0.10 -9.73
CA VAL A 162 2.70 0.79 -10.44
C VAL A 162 1.91 1.92 -11.09
N VAL A 163 2.14 3.15 -10.67
CA VAL A 163 1.46 4.33 -11.20
C VAL A 163 2.46 5.38 -11.64
N SER A 164 3.24 5.93 -10.73
CA SER A 164 4.18 7.03 -11.02
C SER A 164 5.19 6.69 -12.11
N ALA A 165 5.70 5.46 -12.13
CA ALA A 165 6.63 5.00 -13.16
C ALA A 165 6.00 5.04 -14.56
N LEU A 166 4.70 4.76 -14.68
CA LEU A 166 3.98 4.80 -15.97
C LEU A 166 3.72 6.24 -16.43
N TYR A 167 3.43 7.15 -15.50
CA TYR A 167 3.31 8.59 -15.83
C TYR A 167 4.64 9.16 -16.32
N LEU A 168 5.76 8.73 -15.73
CA LEU A 168 7.10 9.24 -16.07
C LEU A 168 7.68 8.60 -17.33
N ASN A 169 7.43 7.30 -17.58
CA ASN A 169 8.12 6.53 -18.61
C ASN A 169 7.17 5.98 -19.70
N GLY A 170 5.86 6.20 -19.56
CA GLY A 170 4.85 5.69 -20.49
C GLY A 170 4.49 4.23 -20.28
N LYS A 171 3.44 3.76 -20.99
CA LYS A 171 2.86 2.42 -20.82
C LYS A 171 3.81 1.26 -21.15
N ASN A 172 4.75 1.47 -22.07
CA ASN A 172 5.71 0.44 -22.48
C ASN A 172 6.71 0.07 -21.38
N HIS A 173 6.82 0.89 -20.33
CA HIS A 173 7.66 0.62 -19.17
C HIS A 173 7.27 -0.66 -18.42
N ILE A 174 6.01 -1.09 -18.52
CA ILE A 174 5.56 -2.38 -17.94
C ILE A 174 6.33 -3.55 -18.56
N ALA A 175 6.48 -3.55 -19.89
CA ALA A 175 7.21 -4.61 -20.58
C ALA A 175 8.69 -4.65 -20.18
N GLN A 176 9.30 -3.47 -19.99
CA GLN A 176 10.67 -3.38 -19.47
C GLN A 176 10.76 -3.97 -18.06
N MET A 177 9.86 -3.60 -17.16
CA MET A 177 9.85 -4.12 -15.78
C MET A 177 9.65 -5.64 -15.74
N LEU A 178 8.77 -6.18 -16.59
CA LEU A 178 8.57 -7.63 -16.72
C LEU A 178 9.84 -8.33 -17.21
N GLY A 179 10.50 -7.79 -18.24
CA GLY A 179 11.78 -8.33 -18.72
C GLY A 179 12.89 -8.32 -17.67
N GLU A 180 12.94 -7.32 -16.80
CA GLU A 180 13.88 -7.25 -15.67
C GLU A 180 13.59 -8.36 -14.64
N ILE A 181 12.30 -8.65 -14.36
CA ILE A 181 11.89 -9.72 -13.45
C ILE A 181 12.22 -11.08 -14.03
N GLU A 182 11.88 -11.33 -15.30
CA GLU A 182 12.15 -12.58 -16.01
C GLU A 182 13.66 -12.86 -16.07
N LYS A 183 14.47 -11.85 -16.39
CA LYS A 183 15.92 -11.96 -16.39
C LYS A 183 16.45 -12.35 -15.01
N TRP A 184 16.00 -11.69 -13.94
CA TRP A 184 16.41 -12.01 -12.58
C TRP A 184 15.99 -13.44 -12.19
N MET A 185 14.77 -13.86 -12.54
CA MET A 185 14.28 -15.22 -12.28
C MET A 185 15.15 -16.26 -13.02
N PHE A 186 15.47 -16.02 -14.29
CA PHE A 186 16.33 -16.89 -15.07
C PHE A 186 17.73 -17.03 -14.46
N GLU A 187 18.37 -15.91 -14.06
CA GLU A 187 19.68 -15.90 -13.42
C GLU A 187 19.70 -16.66 -12.07
N LYS A 188 18.54 -16.75 -11.40
CA LYS A 188 18.39 -17.49 -10.13
C LYS A 188 17.87 -18.92 -10.29
N GLY A 189 17.57 -19.37 -11.51
CA GLY A 189 16.95 -20.68 -11.75
C GLY A 189 15.57 -20.80 -11.15
N ILE A 190 14.80 -19.71 -11.14
CA ILE A 190 13.44 -19.62 -10.60
C ILE A 190 12.45 -19.58 -11.77
N PHE A 191 11.41 -20.42 -11.71
CA PHE A 191 10.46 -20.61 -12.82
C PHE A 191 9.05 -20.11 -12.49
N SER A 192 8.75 -19.77 -11.25
CA SER A 192 7.48 -19.17 -10.87
C SER A 192 7.63 -18.17 -9.72
N VAL A 193 6.66 -17.26 -9.60
CA VAL A 193 6.64 -16.24 -8.52
C VAL A 193 6.52 -16.89 -7.14
N GLU A 194 5.74 -17.97 -7.04
CA GLU A 194 5.53 -18.73 -5.80
C GLU A 194 6.84 -19.28 -5.23
N GLN A 195 7.81 -19.59 -6.09
CA GLN A 195 9.10 -20.13 -5.65
C GLN A 195 9.94 -19.12 -4.86
N PHE A 196 9.69 -17.82 -5.02
CA PHE A 196 10.50 -16.83 -4.29
C PHE A 196 9.67 -15.88 -3.40
N LYS A 197 8.35 -15.90 -3.51
CA LYS A 197 7.47 -15.10 -2.68
C LYS A 197 7.73 -15.38 -1.19
N GLY A 198 7.91 -14.32 -0.41
CA GLY A 198 8.09 -14.38 1.04
C GLY A 198 9.44 -14.91 1.53
N LYS A 199 10.37 -15.31 0.63
CA LYS A 199 11.67 -15.85 1.06
C LYS A 199 12.51 -14.89 1.90
N ALA A 200 12.30 -13.58 1.76
CA ALA A 200 12.93 -12.55 2.58
C ALA A 200 11.96 -11.96 3.62
N GLY A 201 10.82 -12.60 3.85
CA GLY A 201 9.85 -12.19 4.88
C GLY A 201 10.40 -12.35 6.29
N TYR A 202 9.68 -11.80 7.27
CA TYR A 202 10.11 -11.75 8.66
C TYR A 202 10.48 -13.11 9.25
N ARG A 203 9.63 -14.14 9.08
CA ARG A 203 9.86 -15.48 9.63
C ARG A 203 10.94 -16.28 8.90
N ASN A 204 11.12 -15.99 7.61
CA ASN A 204 12.09 -16.69 6.78
C ASN A 204 13.49 -16.07 6.84
N ASN A 205 13.63 -14.95 7.56
CA ASN A 205 14.90 -14.26 7.70
C ASN A 205 15.69 -14.80 8.88
N THR A 206 16.97 -15.08 8.69
CA THR A 206 17.90 -15.52 9.76
C THR A 206 18.11 -14.45 10.85
N ASN A 207 17.81 -13.19 10.55
CA ASN A 207 17.89 -12.08 11.50
C ASN A 207 16.62 -11.20 11.44
N PRO A 208 15.48 -11.64 11.99
CA PRO A 208 14.21 -10.91 11.96
C PRO A 208 14.30 -9.51 12.57
N ALA A 209 15.19 -9.29 13.52
CA ALA A 209 15.39 -8.01 14.20
C ALA A 209 15.76 -6.86 13.24
N VAL A 210 16.19 -7.15 12.02
CA VAL A 210 16.41 -6.15 10.95
C VAL A 210 15.11 -5.41 10.60
N TYR A 211 13.97 -6.11 10.63
CA TYR A 211 12.67 -5.50 10.35
C TYR A 211 12.05 -4.79 11.57
N GLU A 212 12.40 -5.24 12.78
CA GLU A 212 11.83 -4.67 14.02
C GLU A 212 12.52 -3.38 14.45
N ARG A 213 13.86 -3.36 14.38
CA ARG A 213 14.69 -2.26 14.91
C ARG A 213 15.46 -1.54 13.83
N ILE A 214 15.31 -0.23 13.78
CA ILE A 214 16.25 0.66 13.07
C ILE A 214 17.45 0.88 14.00
N GLN A 215 18.45 0.03 13.90
CA GLN A 215 19.74 0.24 14.60
C GLN A 215 20.65 1.07 13.69
N PHE A 216 20.50 2.39 13.79
CA PHE A 216 21.34 3.33 13.05
C PHE A 216 22.82 3.02 13.18
N MET A 217 23.34 2.87 14.41
CA MET A 217 24.76 2.61 14.68
C MET A 217 25.28 1.29 14.09
N LYS A 218 24.48 0.23 14.04
CA LYS A 218 24.90 -1.06 13.49
C LYS A 218 25.14 -1.02 11.98
N HIS A 219 24.38 -0.17 11.27
CA HIS A 219 24.45 -0.07 9.81
C HIS A 219 25.39 1.03 9.33
N TYR A 220 25.63 2.05 10.14
CA TYR A 220 26.48 3.20 9.80
C TYR A 220 27.85 3.19 10.49
N GLY A 221 28.07 2.36 11.50
CA GLY A 221 29.38 2.19 12.16
C GLY A 221 30.49 1.59 11.29
N ARG A 222 30.22 1.31 9.99
CA ARG A 222 31.21 0.88 9.01
C ARG A 222 31.58 1.96 7.99
N ILE A 223 31.10 3.18 8.19
CA ILE A 223 31.36 4.32 7.29
C ILE A 223 32.47 5.24 7.85
N VAL A 224 33.18 4.79 8.88
CA VAL A 224 34.38 5.46 9.40
C VAL A 224 35.60 4.61 9.08
#